data_07f65b2a4ec639a418c1bfdedfa7e3c6
#
_entry.id   07f65b2a4ec639a418c1bfdedfa7e3c6
#
_cell.length_a   1.000
_cell.length_b   1.000
_cell.length_c   1.000
_cell.angle_alpha   90.00
_cell.angle_beta   90.00
_cell.angle_gamma   90.00
#
_symmetry.space_group_name_H-M   'P 1'
#
loop_
_entity.id
_entity.type
_entity.pdbx_description
1 polymer ?
#
loop_
_entity_poly.entity_id
_entity_poly.type
_entity_poly.pdbx_seq_one_letter_code
_entity_poly.pdbx_strand_id
1 'polypeptide(L)'
;MKSILEDIKTQNFKQAYLLYGEEAYLKHQYKNKLKNALLPEDDTMNFSRFEGKGTEIPKVIDLAETMPFFADRRVILLENTGFFKNKADALADYMGSLPDYLVLIFVEEEVDKRNRMYKAVQKQGRAVEFARQDEKTLMTWVLGMMKKEGKKITRQDMEDFLEKTGTDMGNISQELEKLLSYTMGRDVITRADIEAVCTTQITNRIFEMIRAVTEKKQRKALDLYQDLLALKEPPMRILFLLARQFNLLLQVKELLAEHCDQATIAKRTGLQSFVVRNYMPMSRQYAAEELKAAVNDCVQMEEDVKTGKISDLLSVELLITKYSRAA
;
A
#
# COMPACT_ATOMS: atom_id res chain seq x y z
N MET A 1 12.08 12.05 3.27
CA MET A 1 12.96 10.87 3.34
C MET A 1 14.46 11.22 3.36
N LYS A 2 14.99 11.97 2.38
CA LYS A 2 16.41 12.35 2.36
C LYS A 2 16.87 13.08 3.63
N SER A 3 16.05 13.97 4.17
CA SER A 3 16.35 14.73 5.40
C SER A 3 16.54 13.86 6.64
N ILE A 4 15.77 12.78 6.79
CA ILE A 4 15.94 11.82 7.90
C ILE A 4 17.28 11.08 7.75
N LEU A 5 17.61 10.64 6.54
CA LEU A 5 18.90 9.95 6.28
C LEU A 5 20.10 10.88 6.50
N GLU A 6 19.94 12.17 6.22
CA GLU A 6 20.96 13.18 6.50
C GLU A 6 21.15 13.38 8.00
N ASP A 7 20.03 13.52 8.76
CA ASP A 7 20.10 13.62 10.23
C ASP A 7 20.78 12.40 10.85
N ILE A 8 20.48 11.19 10.36
CA ILE A 8 21.12 9.94 10.79
C ILE A 8 22.63 9.96 10.45
N LYS A 9 22.97 10.35 9.20
CA LYS A 9 24.37 10.36 8.75
C LYS A 9 25.23 11.37 9.49
N THR A 10 24.66 12.54 9.79
CA THR A 10 25.36 13.62 10.48
C THR A 10 25.25 13.55 11.99
N GLN A 11 24.47 12.60 12.54
CA GLN A 11 24.15 12.49 13.97
C GLN A 11 23.50 13.77 14.54
N ASN A 12 22.94 14.62 13.67
CA ASN A 12 22.28 15.88 14.06
C ASN A 12 20.76 15.67 14.11
N PHE A 13 20.31 14.99 15.15
CA PHE A 13 18.91 14.66 15.31
C PHE A 13 18.07 15.85 15.77
N LYS A 14 16.82 15.87 15.33
CA LYS A 14 15.78 16.79 15.80
C LYS A 14 15.03 16.19 16.97
N GLN A 15 14.39 17.04 17.76
CA GLN A 15 13.60 16.61 18.93
C GLN A 15 12.26 15.96 18.54
N ALA A 16 11.77 16.18 17.32
CA ALA A 16 10.53 15.57 16.84
C ALA A 16 10.63 15.14 15.38
N TYR A 17 10.09 13.95 15.12
CA TYR A 17 9.91 13.40 13.79
C TYR A 17 8.46 12.95 13.61
N LEU A 18 7.82 13.35 12.52
CA LEU A 18 6.52 12.86 12.09
C LEU A 18 6.66 12.14 10.76
N LEU A 19 6.42 10.85 10.75
CA LEU A 19 6.38 9.98 9.58
C LEU A 19 4.90 9.70 9.27
N TYR A 20 4.38 10.18 8.15
CA TYR A 20 2.95 10.03 7.84
C TYR A 20 2.72 9.70 6.37
N GLY A 21 1.55 9.18 6.04
CA GLY A 21 1.13 8.84 4.69
C GLY A 21 0.82 7.35 4.51
N GLU A 22 0.46 6.97 3.30
CA GLU A 22 -0.08 5.66 2.99
C GLU A 22 0.98 4.54 2.88
N GLU A 23 2.27 4.89 2.63
CA GLU A 23 3.32 3.90 2.42
C GLU A 23 3.84 3.33 3.75
N ALA A 24 3.16 2.30 4.23
CA ALA A 24 3.42 1.68 5.53
C ALA A 24 4.82 1.06 5.63
N TYR A 25 5.30 0.42 4.54
CA TYR A 25 6.60 -0.24 4.50
C TYR A 25 7.75 0.75 4.71
N LEU A 26 7.73 1.87 4.00
CA LEU A 26 8.77 2.90 4.16
C LEU A 26 8.68 3.56 5.53
N LYS A 27 7.47 3.88 6.04
CA LYS A 27 7.31 4.41 7.41
C LYS A 27 7.95 3.48 8.43
N HIS A 28 7.68 2.17 8.33
CA HIS A 28 8.26 1.17 9.22
C HIS A 28 9.79 1.11 9.11
N GLN A 29 10.35 1.09 7.90
CA GLN A 29 11.80 1.10 7.69
C GLN A 29 12.48 2.35 8.26
N TYR A 30 11.92 3.54 7.99
CA TYR A 30 12.52 4.80 8.46
C TYR A 30 12.36 4.99 9.97
N LYS A 31 11.25 4.55 10.55
CA LYS A 31 11.05 4.48 12.00
C LYS A 31 12.15 3.65 12.67
N ASN A 32 12.39 2.44 12.16
CA ASN A 32 13.41 1.55 12.73
C ASN A 32 14.84 2.11 12.55
N LYS A 33 15.13 2.69 11.38
CA LYS A 33 16.43 3.38 11.15
C LYS A 33 16.65 4.53 12.12
N LEU A 34 15.62 5.35 12.38
CA LEU A 34 15.71 6.43 13.36
C LEU A 34 15.92 5.88 14.78
N LYS A 35 15.10 4.90 15.21
CA LYS A 35 15.24 4.27 16.52
C LYS A 35 16.64 3.73 16.72
N ASN A 36 17.15 2.93 15.77
CA ASN A 36 18.47 2.28 15.89
C ASN A 36 19.65 3.25 15.78
N ALA A 37 19.43 4.44 15.19
CA ALA A 37 20.44 5.50 15.16
C ALA A 37 20.44 6.37 16.42
N LEU A 38 19.32 6.40 17.17
CA LEU A 38 19.16 7.20 18.39
C LEU A 38 19.52 6.42 19.66
N LEU A 39 19.24 5.11 19.69
CA LEU A 39 19.46 4.22 20.81
C LEU A 39 20.04 2.87 20.35
N PRO A 40 20.87 2.22 21.17
CA PRO A 40 21.24 0.82 20.96
C PRO A 40 20.03 -0.08 20.82
N GLU A 41 20.15 -1.18 20.08
CA GLU A 41 19.04 -2.07 19.74
C GLU A 41 18.38 -2.70 20.97
N ASP A 42 19.16 -2.98 21.99
CA ASP A 42 18.80 -3.60 23.27
C ASP A 42 18.41 -2.60 24.38
N ASP A 43 18.48 -1.30 24.11
CA ASP A 43 18.09 -0.27 25.08
C ASP A 43 16.55 -0.18 25.22
N THR A 44 16.04 -0.91 26.19
CA THR A 44 14.62 -0.90 26.56
C THR A 44 14.30 0.14 27.64
N MET A 45 15.29 0.66 28.36
CA MET A 45 15.09 1.61 29.46
C MET A 45 14.81 3.03 28.97
N ASN A 46 15.42 3.40 27.86
CA ASN A 46 15.31 4.73 27.26
C ASN A 46 14.37 4.77 26.05
N PHE A 47 13.74 3.64 25.72
CA PHE A 47 12.75 3.53 24.65
C PHE A 47 11.37 3.25 25.22
N SER A 48 10.37 4.02 24.78
CA SER A 48 8.97 3.77 25.14
C SER A 48 8.08 3.89 23.91
N ARG A 49 7.01 3.09 23.88
CA ARG A 49 6.06 3.05 22.78
C ARG A 49 4.64 3.23 23.28
N PHE A 50 3.92 4.14 22.62
CA PHE A 50 2.48 4.31 22.76
C PHE A 50 1.81 4.02 21.43
N GLU A 51 0.66 3.37 21.44
CA GLU A 51 -0.06 3.01 20.24
C GLU A 51 -1.58 3.21 20.39
N GLY A 52 -2.19 3.75 19.35
CA GLY A 52 -3.63 3.88 19.25
C GLY A 52 -4.22 5.15 19.85
N LYS A 53 -5.50 5.38 19.54
CA LYS A 53 -6.25 6.59 19.91
C LYS A 53 -6.52 6.71 21.41
N GLY A 54 -6.30 5.66 22.19
CA GLY A 54 -6.41 5.67 23.64
C GLY A 54 -5.17 6.20 24.37
N THR A 55 -4.16 6.68 23.65
CA THR A 55 -2.93 7.24 24.25
C THR A 55 -3.25 8.50 25.05
N GLU A 56 -2.93 8.48 26.34
CA GLU A 56 -3.17 9.58 27.26
C GLU A 56 -2.01 10.58 27.23
N ILE A 57 -2.27 11.82 26.81
CA ILE A 57 -1.26 12.87 26.69
C ILE A 57 -0.50 13.11 28.01
N PRO A 58 -1.14 13.16 29.20
CA PRO A 58 -0.41 13.35 30.46
C PRO A 58 0.66 12.29 30.69
N LYS A 59 0.36 11.01 30.42
CA LYS A 59 1.33 9.90 30.55
C LYS A 59 2.52 10.05 29.60
N VAL A 60 2.28 10.57 28.40
CA VAL A 60 3.35 10.83 27.43
C VAL A 60 4.26 11.94 27.96
N ILE A 61 3.69 13.03 28.49
CA ILE A 61 4.44 14.17 29.04
C ILE A 61 5.22 13.75 30.30
N ASP A 62 4.58 13.03 31.25
CA ASP A 62 5.25 12.55 32.47
C ASP A 62 6.47 11.68 32.14
N LEU A 63 6.33 10.83 31.12
CA LEU A 63 7.45 10.01 30.66
C LEU A 63 8.53 10.82 29.94
N ALA A 64 8.11 11.83 29.19
CA ALA A 64 9.01 12.73 28.46
C ALA A 64 9.90 13.57 29.41
N GLU A 65 9.38 13.93 30.59
CA GLU A 65 10.12 14.63 31.64
C GLU A 65 11.08 13.72 32.42
N THR A 66 11.00 12.41 32.24
CA THR A 66 11.90 11.45 32.90
C THR A 66 13.25 11.44 32.19
N MET A 67 14.33 11.77 32.90
CA MET A 67 15.70 11.73 32.37
C MET A 67 16.08 10.35 31.83
N PRO A 68 16.91 10.27 30.79
CA PRO A 68 17.40 9.00 30.30
C PRO A 68 18.30 8.32 31.34
N PHE A 69 18.26 6.98 31.34
CA PHE A 69 19.03 6.15 32.25
C PHE A 69 20.32 5.70 31.58
N PHE A 70 21.45 6.22 32.03
CA PHE A 70 22.79 5.95 31.45
C PHE A 70 22.91 6.09 29.93
N ALA A 71 22.14 7.00 29.33
CA ALA A 71 22.13 7.28 27.90
C ALA A 71 21.99 8.81 27.65
N ASP A 72 22.39 9.26 26.47
CA ASP A 72 22.27 10.67 26.08
C ASP A 72 20.84 11.07 25.73
N ARG A 73 19.99 10.09 25.40
CA ARG A 73 18.68 10.36 24.83
C ARG A 73 17.59 9.41 25.36
N ARG A 74 16.37 9.97 25.46
CA ARG A 74 15.13 9.24 25.62
C ARG A 74 14.34 9.32 24.33
N VAL A 75 13.84 8.19 23.86
CA VAL A 75 13.03 8.09 22.64
C VAL A 75 11.64 7.61 22.96
N ILE A 76 10.63 8.38 22.59
CA ILE A 76 9.22 8.00 22.72
C ILE A 76 8.64 7.87 21.31
N LEU A 77 8.18 6.67 20.98
CA LEU A 77 7.49 6.35 19.75
C LEU A 77 5.98 6.39 19.96
N LEU A 78 5.28 7.17 19.13
CA LEU A 78 3.83 7.33 19.16
C LEU A 78 3.24 6.92 17.82
N GLU A 79 2.44 5.85 17.79
CA GLU A 79 1.90 5.27 16.54
C GLU A 79 0.37 5.32 16.54
N ASN A 80 -0.22 5.82 15.46
CA ASN A 80 -1.66 5.83 15.21
C ASN A 80 -2.48 6.46 16.35
N THR A 81 -1.93 7.47 17.00
CA THR A 81 -2.54 8.15 18.16
C THR A 81 -3.71 9.05 17.78
N GLY A 82 -3.74 9.51 16.53
CA GLY A 82 -4.73 10.44 16.03
C GLY A 82 -4.51 11.88 16.50
N PHE A 83 -3.40 12.23 17.15
CA PHE A 83 -3.10 13.58 17.63
C PHE A 83 -2.98 14.63 16.52
N PHE A 84 -2.77 14.19 15.30
CA PHE A 84 -2.69 15.05 14.10
C PHE A 84 -4.03 15.24 13.38
N LYS A 85 -5.09 14.56 13.82
CA LYS A 85 -6.47 14.75 13.35
C LYS A 85 -7.35 15.38 14.43
N ASN A 86 -7.16 14.96 15.67
CA ASN A 86 -7.92 15.42 16.83
C ASN A 86 -7.18 16.52 17.59
N LYS A 87 -7.86 17.14 18.53
CA LYS A 87 -7.25 18.14 19.43
C LYS A 87 -6.26 17.45 20.36
N ALA A 88 -5.04 17.95 20.40
CA ALA A 88 -3.97 17.53 21.31
C ALA A 88 -3.22 18.78 21.81
N ASP A 89 -3.98 19.78 22.28
CA ASP A 89 -3.45 21.11 22.59
C ASP A 89 -2.37 21.07 23.67
N ALA A 90 -2.56 20.28 24.72
CA ALA A 90 -1.57 20.16 25.79
C ALA A 90 -0.21 19.61 25.28
N LEU A 91 -0.25 18.60 24.37
CA LEU A 91 0.98 18.08 23.76
C LEU A 91 1.58 19.08 22.77
N ALA A 92 0.74 19.81 22.01
CA ALA A 92 1.21 20.85 21.08
C ALA A 92 1.90 22.01 21.83
N ASP A 93 1.40 22.39 23.00
CA ASP A 93 2.02 23.40 23.85
C ASP A 93 3.34 22.88 24.43
N TYR A 94 3.36 21.63 24.91
CA TYR A 94 4.56 20.96 25.44
C TYR A 94 5.68 20.87 24.39
N MET A 95 5.35 20.72 23.11
CA MET A 95 6.35 20.73 22.02
C MET A 95 7.23 21.98 21.98
N GLY A 96 6.80 23.09 22.64
CA GLY A 96 7.58 24.33 22.73
C GLY A 96 8.71 24.29 23.77
N SER A 97 8.70 23.33 24.67
CA SER A 97 9.61 23.20 25.84
C SER A 97 10.18 21.79 26.03
N LEU A 98 10.43 21.08 24.93
CA LEU A 98 10.98 19.73 24.98
C LEU A 98 12.38 19.73 25.61
N PRO A 99 12.67 18.80 26.54
CA PRO A 99 14.02 18.61 27.07
C PRO A 99 15.01 18.23 25.96
N ASP A 100 16.26 18.67 26.05
CA ASP A 100 17.28 18.45 25.02
C ASP A 100 17.59 16.97 24.77
N TYR A 101 17.40 16.11 25.77
CA TYR A 101 17.60 14.68 25.66
C TYR A 101 16.44 13.93 24.97
N LEU A 102 15.29 14.58 24.79
CA LEU A 102 14.08 13.91 24.32
C LEU A 102 13.97 13.92 22.81
N VAL A 103 13.62 12.75 22.25
CA VAL A 103 13.23 12.63 20.84
C VAL A 103 11.87 11.94 20.73
N LEU A 104 10.91 12.63 20.15
CA LEU A 104 9.57 12.14 19.86
C LEU A 104 9.50 11.66 18.40
N ILE A 105 9.06 10.42 18.17
CA ILE A 105 8.83 9.88 16.84
C ILE A 105 7.34 9.57 16.71
N PHE A 106 6.65 10.29 15.85
CA PHE A 106 5.26 10.06 15.53
C PHE A 106 5.15 9.30 14.20
N VAL A 107 4.28 8.28 14.18
CA VAL A 107 3.96 7.51 12.97
C VAL A 107 2.45 7.50 12.79
N GLU A 108 1.97 8.17 11.76
CA GLU A 108 0.53 8.32 11.50
C GLU A 108 0.21 7.91 10.05
N GLU A 109 -1.02 7.49 9.81
CA GLU A 109 -1.49 7.22 8.45
C GLU A 109 -1.93 8.51 7.76
N GLU A 110 -2.70 9.32 8.46
CA GLU A 110 -3.24 10.57 7.96
C GLU A 110 -3.06 11.72 8.95
N VAL A 111 -2.81 12.90 8.42
CA VAL A 111 -2.64 14.12 9.22
C VAL A 111 -3.43 15.29 8.63
N ASP A 112 -3.98 16.18 9.48
CA ASP A 112 -4.42 17.51 9.05
C ASP A 112 -3.24 18.49 9.18
N LYS A 113 -2.71 18.95 8.06
CA LYS A 113 -1.58 19.91 8.02
C LYS A 113 -1.91 21.27 8.65
N ARG A 114 -3.19 21.56 8.92
CA ARG A 114 -3.65 22.76 9.63
C ARG A 114 -3.62 22.59 11.16
N ASN A 115 -3.54 21.35 11.64
CA ASN A 115 -3.55 21.01 13.06
C ASN A 115 -2.36 21.64 13.81
N ARG A 116 -2.56 22.04 15.07
CA ARG A 116 -1.52 22.65 15.93
C ARG A 116 -0.33 21.70 16.14
N MET A 117 -0.58 20.39 16.36
CA MET A 117 0.48 19.40 16.51
C MET A 117 1.37 19.31 15.27
N TYR A 118 0.78 19.34 14.06
CA TYR A 118 1.56 19.30 12.83
C TYR A 118 2.51 20.51 12.74
N LYS A 119 2.00 21.71 13.03
CA LYS A 119 2.80 22.95 13.04
C LYS A 119 3.87 22.93 14.12
N ALA A 120 3.57 22.37 15.30
CA ALA A 120 4.52 22.24 16.39
C ALA A 120 5.69 21.31 16.01
N VAL A 121 5.39 20.14 15.42
CA VAL A 121 6.44 19.23 14.91
C VAL A 121 7.27 19.88 13.81
N GLN A 122 6.65 20.64 12.88
CA GLN A 122 7.41 21.33 11.84
C GLN A 122 8.40 22.36 12.41
N LYS A 123 8.07 23.00 13.53
CA LYS A 123 8.94 23.98 14.19
C LYS A 123 10.10 23.33 14.93
N GLN A 124 9.88 22.20 15.59
CA GLN A 124 10.86 21.52 16.45
C GLN A 124 11.62 20.39 15.75
N GLY A 125 11.18 20.01 14.55
CA GLY A 125 11.74 18.85 13.91
C GLY A 125 11.38 18.66 12.44
N ARG A 126 10.99 17.46 12.08
CA ARG A 126 10.72 17.09 10.70
C ARG A 126 9.37 16.37 10.54
N ALA A 127 8.55 16.86 9.62
CA ALA A 127 7.37 16.14 9.14
C ALA A 127 7.67 15.61 7.72
N VAL A 128 7.64 14.29 7.55
CA VAL A 128 7.98 13.63 6.29
C VAL A 128 6.82 12.77 5.81
N GLU A 129 6.34 13.06 4.61
CA GLU A 129 5.27 12.31 3.96
C GLU A 129 5.82 11.10 3.21
N PHE A 130 5.20 9.95 3.43
CA PHE A 130 5.46 8.69 2.76
C PHE A 130 4.25 8.34 1.90
N ALA A 131 4.13 8.99 0.75
CA ALA A 131 3.11 8.70 -0.23
C ALA A 131 3.40 7.37 -0.94
N ARG A 132 2.37 6.77 -1.53
CA ARG A 132 2.54 5.59 -2.40
C ARG A 132 3.53 5.91 -3.52
N GLN A 133 4.39 4.94 -3.79
CA GLN A 133 5.43 5.10 -4.78
C GLN A 133 4.89 4.81 -6.19
N ASP A 134 5.38 5.57 -7.17
CA ASP A 134 5.08 5.32 -8.57
C ASP A 134 5.85 4.11 -9.12
N GLU A 135 5.41 3.60 -10.27
CA GLU A 135 6.01 2.44 -10.95
C GLU A 135 7.52 2.59 -11.12
N LYS A 136 7.98 3.76 -11.60
CA LYS A 136 9.39 4.02 -11.86
C LYS A 136 10.21 3.94 -10.59
N THR A 137 9.69 4.46 -9.50
CA THR A 137 10.34 4.42 -8.17
C THR A 137 10.36 2.98 -7.64
N LEU A 138 9.26 2.23 -7.78
CA LEU A 138 9.19 0.81 -7.39
C LEU A 138 10.20 -0.02 -8.19
N MET A 139 10.24 0.11 -9.51
CA MET A 139 11.23 -0.58 -10.35
C MET A 139 12.66 -0.25 -9.95
N THR A 140 12.95 1.05 -9.74
CA THR A 140 14.29 1.49 -9.32
C THR A 140 14.67 0.92 -7.97
N TRP A 141 13.74 0.85 -7.04
CA TRP A 141 13.95 0.29 -5.71
C TRP A 141 14.22 -1.22 -5.76
N VAL A 142 13.39 -1.98 -6.50
CA VAL A 142 13.56 -3.43 -6.69
C VAL A 142 14.90 -3.73 -7.38
N LEU A 143 15.24 -3.00 -8.45
CA LEU A 143 16.54 -3.12 -9.13
C LEU A 143 17.71 -2.84 -8.19
N GLY A 144 17.56 -1.86 -7.30
CA GLY A 144 18.59 -1.55 -6.29
C GLY A 144 18.80 -2.71 -5.31
N MET A 145 17.74 -3.39 -4.89
CA MET A 145 17.83 -4.58 -4.03
C MET A 145 18.45 -5.77 -4.78
N MET A 146 17.99 -6.07 -5.99
CA MET A 146 18.53 -7.13 -6.84
C MET A 146 20.02 -6.93 -7.14
N LYS A 147 20.44 -5.70 -7.41
CA LYS A 147 21.84 -5.35 -7.68
C LYS A 147 22.76 -5.60 -6.49
N LYS A 148 22.29 -5.38 -5.26
CA LYS A 148 23.06 -5.69 -4.04
C LYS A 148 23.34 -7.18 -3.92
N GLU A 149 22.42 -8.02 -4.40
CA GLU A 149 22.54 -9.48 -4.43
C GLU A 149 23.16 -10.01 -5.74
N GLY A 150 23.74 -9.13 -6.57
CA GLY A 150 24.38 -9.51 -7.83
C GLY A 150 23.41 -9.99 -8.92
N LYS A 151 22.11 -9.77 -8.76
CA LYS A 151 21.09 -10.27 -9.68
C LYS A 151 20.80 -9.30 -10.83
N LYS A 152 20.42 -9.89 -11.96
CA LYS A 152 19.99 -9.18 -13.17
C LYS A 152 18.59 -9.66 -13.57
N ILE A 153 17.80 -8.74 -14.11
CA ILE A 153 16.44 -9.02 -14.60
C ILE A 153 16.20 -8.18 -15.86
N THR A 154 15.44 -8.69 -16.81
CA THR A 154 15.01 -7.89 -17.97
C THR A 154 13.93 -6.90 -17.55
N ARG A 155 13.72 -5.85 -18.36
CA ARG A 155 12.64 -4.90 -18.11
C ARG A 155 11.26 -5.59 -18.14
N GLN A 156 11.06 -6.50 -19.10
CA GLN A 156 9.79 -7.22 -19.24
C GLN A 156 9.53 -8.12 -18.02
N ASP A 157 10.52 -8.89 -17.57
CA ASP A 157 10.37 -9.74 -16.40
C ASP A 157 10.13 -8.91 -15.11
N MET A 158 10.71 -7.72 -15.01
CA MET A 158 10.43 -6.78 -13.93
C MET A 158 8.98 -6.28 -13.96
N GLU A 159 8.45 -5.94 -15.13
CA GLU A 159 7.06 -5.57 -15.29
C GLU A 159 6.14 -6.74 -14.91
N ASP A 160 6.44 -7.96 -15.34
CA ASP A 160 5.71 -9.19 -14.99
C ASP A 160 5.77 -9.47 -13.47
N PHE A 161 6.92 -9.24 -12.83
CA PHE A 161 7.09 -9.34 -11.37
C PHE A 161 6.18 -8.36 -10.63
N LEU A 162 6.18 -7.07 -11.02
CA LEU A 162 5.34 -6.06 -10.39
C LEU A 162 3.84 -6.27 -10.69
N GLU A 163 3.50 -6.76 -11.89
CA GLU A 163 2.12 -7.16 -12.19
C GLU A 163 1.64 -8.26 -11.26
N LYS A 164 2.49 -9.26 -10.98
CA LYS A 164 2.16 -10.40 -10.14
C LYS A 164 2.08 -10.04 -8.65
N THR A 165 3.04 -9.24 -8.17
CA THR A 165 3.17 -8.86 -6.75
C THR A 165 2.33 -7.64 -6.36
N GLY A 166 1.90 -6.84 -7.33
CA GLY A 166 1.19 -5.58 -7.10
C GLY A 166 2.14 -4.43 -6.73
N THR A 167 1.59 -3.40 -6.11
CA THR A 167 2.28 -2.14 -5.82
C THR A 167 2.56 -1.91 -4.34
N ASP A 168 2.18 -2.84 -3.48
CA ASP A 168 2.49 -2.80 -2.04
C ASP A 168 3.96 -3.17 -1.81
N MET A 169 4.73 -2.22 -1.27
CA MET A 169 6.18 -2.41 -1.08
C MET A 169 6.50 -3.53 -0.08
N GLY A 170 5.66 -3.77 0.91
CA GLY A 170 5.84 -4.86 1.87
C GLY A 170 5.71 -6.21 1.17
N ASN A 171 4.66 -6.37 0.37
CA ASN A 171 4.47 -7.58 -0.43
C ASN A 171 5.58 -7.76 -1.47
N ILE A 172 5.94 -6.70 -2.20
CA ILE A 172 7.06 -6.75 -3.16
C ILE A 172 8.35 -7.20 -2.45
N SER A 173 8.62 -6.70 -1.24
CA SER A 173 9.81 -7.11 -0.46
C SER A 173 9.81 -8.60 -0.15
N GLN A 174 8.68 -9.12 0.34
CA GLN A 174 8.56 -10.54 0.67
C GLN A 174 8.69 -11.45 -0.56
N GLU A 175 8.03 -11.09 -1.65
CA GLU A 175 8.11 -11.86 -2.90
C GLU A 175 9.53 -11.79 -3.51
N LEU A 176 10.19 -10.64 -3.39
CA LEU A 176 11.58 -10.47 -3.83
C LEU A 176 12.53 -11.33 -3.01
N GLU A 177 12.40 -11.40 -1.69
CA GLU A 177 13.23 -12.26 -0.82
C GLU A 177 13.08 -13.74 -1.21
N LYS A 178 11.87 -14.21 -1.46
CA LYS A 178 11.63 -15.57 -1.96
C LYS A 178 12.31 -15.81 -3.30
N LEU A 179 12.18 -14.86 -4.22
CA LEU A 179 12.74 -14.94 -5.58
C LEU A 179 14.27 -14.95 -5.55
N LEU A 180 14.88 -14.11 -4.72
CA LEU A 180 16.33 -14.05 -4.51
C LEU A 180 16.86 -15.38 -3.91
N SER A 181 16.15 -15.93 -2.93
CA SER A 181 16.49 -17.21 -2.32
C SER A 181 16.36 -18.38 -3.31
N TYR A 182 15.28 -18.42 -4.10
CA TYR A 182 15.06 -19.44 -5.12
C TYR A 182 16.12 -19.41 -6.22
N THR A 183 16.57 -18.24 -6.59
CA THR A 183 17.57 -18.04 -7.64
C THR A 183 19.00 -18.02 -7.10
N MET A 184 19.25 -18.47 -5.85
CA MET A 184 20.57 -18.57 -5.28
C MET A 184 21.51 -19.41 -6.21
N GLY A 185 22.72 -18.90 -6.46
CA GLY A 185 23.69 -19.53 -7.37
C GLY A 185 23.49 -19.19 -8.86
N ARG A 186 22.49 -18.37 -9.22
CA ARG A 186 22.27 -17.89 -10.60
C ARG A 186 22.19 -16.36 -10.61
N ASP A 187 22.77 -15.73 -11.63
CA ASP A 187 22.84 -14.24 -11.70
C ASP A 187 21.60 -13.62 -12.36
N VAL A 188 20.86 -14.42 -13.17
CA VAL A 188 19.72 -13.93 -13.95
C VAL A 188 18.42 -14.48 -13.40
N ILE A 189 17.47 -13.58 -13.18
CA ILE A 189 16.09 -13.89 -12.83
C ILE A 189 15.26 -13.86 -14.12
N THR A 190 14.48 -14.90 -14.33
CA THR A 190 13.66 -15.09 -15.52
C THR A 190 12.17 -15.10 -15.17
N ARG A 191 11.32 -14.95 -16.18
CA ARG A 191 9.86 -15.10 -16.05
C ARG A 191 9.47 -16.45 -15.44
N ALA A 192 10.15 -17.53 -15.81
CA ALA A 192 9.86 -18.85 -15.25
C ALA A 192 10.10 -18.90 -13.73
N ASP A 193 11.12 -18.23 -13.23
CA ASP A 193 11.39 -18.11 -11.79
C ASP A 193 10.28 -17.35 -11.07
N ILE A 194 9.83 -16.23 -11.67
CA ILE A 194 8.73 -15.41 -11.14
C ILE A 194 7.42 -16.23 -11.09
N GLU A 195 7.13 -16.98 -12.14
CA GLU A 195 5.95 -17.84 -12.21
C GLU A 195 5.99 -18.96 -11.17
N ALA A 196 7.16 -19.54 -10.92
CA ALA A 196 7.35 -20.65 -10.00
C ALA A 196 7.23 -20.24 -8.52
N VAL A 197 7.68 -19.04 -8.16
CA VAL A 197 7.88 -18.66 -6.75
C VAL A 197 6.93 -17.58 -6.28
N CYS A 198 6.69 -16.56 -7.13
CA CYS A 198 5.93 -15.39 -6.69
C CYS A 198 4.43 -15.70 -6.62
N THR A 199 3.83 -15.37 -5.49
CA THR A 199 2.40 -15.54 -5.27
C THR A 199 1.62 -14.43 -5.98
N THR A 200 0.65 -14.80 -6.81
CA THR A 200 -0.24 -13.82 -7.42
C THR A 200 -1.21 -13.28 -6.38
N GLN A 201 -1.26 -11.97 -6.24
CA GLN A 201 -2.22 -11.30 -5.34
C GLN A 201 -3.66 -11.60 -5.75
N ILE A 202 -4.56 -11.72 -4.77
CA ILE A 202 -5.99 -11.96 -5.01
C ILE A 202 -6.59 -10.92 -5.95
N THR A 203 -6.24 -9.65 -5.77
CA THR A 203 -6.68 -8.57 -6.67
C THR A 203 -6.24 -8.82 -8.12
N ASN A 204 -5.04 -9.36 -8.34
CA ASN A 204 -4.53 -9.66 -9.67
C ASN A 204 -5.20 -10.92 -10.25
N ARG A 205 -5.53 -11.93 -9.42
CA ARG A 205 -6.35 -13.07 -9.86
C ARG A 205 -7.75 -12.64 -10.29
N ILE A 206 -8.36 -11.70 -9.56
CA ILE A 206 -9.63 -11.09 -9.98
C ILE A 206 -9.47 -10.34 -11.31
N PHE A 207 -8.35 -9.63 -11.49
CA PHE A 207 -8.07 -8.95 -12.76
C PHE A 207 -7.91 -9.98 -13.90
N GLU A 208 -7.21 -11.09 -13.70
CA GLU A 208 -7.12 -12.19 -14.68
C GLU A 208 -8.49 -12.81 -14.99
N MET A 209 -9.34 -12.95 -13.98
CA MET A 209 -10.72 -13.42 -14.16
C MET A 209 -11.53 -12.46 -15.03
N ILE A 210 -11.46 -11.14 -14.77
CA ILE A 210 -12.12 -10.12 -15.59
C ILE A 210 -11.56 -10.14 -17.01
N ARG A 211 -10.25 -10.29 -17.18
CA ARG A 211 -9.66 -10.42 -18.50
C ARG A 211 -10.22 -11.63 -19.25
N ALA A 212 -10.35 -12.78 -18.60
CA ALA A 212 -10.97 -13.95 -19.19
C ALA A 212 -12.45 -13.71 -19.54
N VAL A 213 -13.20 -12.99 -18.70
CA VAL A 213 -14.58 -12.55 -19.00
C VAL A 213 -14.60 -11.65 -20.23
N THR A 214 -13.71 -10.66 -20.30
CA THR A 214 -13.59 -9.73 -21.45
C THR A 214 -13.26 -10.46 -22.74
N GLU A 215 -12.36 -11.44 -22.68
CA GLU A 215 -11.96 -12.27 -23.82
C GLU A 215 -12.99 -13.34 -24.18
N LYS A 216 -14.18 -13.35 -23.52
CA LYS A 216 -15.25 -14.35 -23.70
C LYS A 216 -14.78 -15.80 -23.41
N LYS A 217 -13.79 -15.95 -22.55
CA LYS A 217 -13.23 -17.26 -22.11
C LYS A 217 -13.94 -17.72 -20.83
N GLN A 218 -15.24 -18.03 -20.93
CA GLN A 218 -16.09 -18.33 -19.79
C GLN A 218 -15.54 -19.41 -18.87
N ARG A 219 -15.10 -20.54 -19.46
CA ARG A 219 -14.54 -21.65 -18.68
C ARG A 219 -13.35 -21.20 -17.84
N LYS A 220 -12.40 -20.48 -18.46
CA LYS A 220 -11.22 -19.95 -17.74
C LYS A 220 -11.63 -18.98 -16.61
N ALA A 221 -12.65 -18.14 -16.83
CA ALA A 221 -13.12 -17.22 -15.82
C ALA A 221 -13.76 -17.94 -14.63
N LEU A 222 -14.53 -19.02 -14.87
CA LEU A 222 -15.09 -19.86 -13.82
C LEU A 222 -14.02 -20.66 -13.08
N ASP A 223 -13.01 -21.21 -13.78
CA ASP A 223 -11.88 -21.92 -13.16
C ASP A 223 -11.13 -20.98 -12.21
N LEU A 224 -10.85 -19.73 -12.61
CA LEU A 224 -10.22 -18.71 -11.75
C LEU A 224 -11.10 -18.34 -10.54
N TYR A 225 -12.42 -18.34 -10.69
CA TYR A 225 -13.35 -18.14 -9.58
C TYR A 225 -13.27 -19.31 -8.58
N GLN A 226 -13.26 -20.55 -9.05
CA GLN A 226 -13.10 -21.73 -8.20
C GLN A 226 -11.75 -21.73 -7.46
N ASP A 227 -10.67 -21.31 -8.12
CA ASP A 227 -9.36 -21.11 -7.47
C ASP A 227 -9.42 -20.10 -6.32
N LEU A 228 -10.15 -18.97 -6.50
CA LEU A 228 -10.34 -17.98 -5.45
C LEU A 228 -11.12 -18.56 -4.25
N LEU A 229 -12.15 -19.35 -4.52
CA LEU A 229 -12.91 -20.06 -3.47
C LEU A 229 -12.06 -21.09 -2.73
N ALA A 230 -11.20 -21.83 -3.45
CA ALA A 230 -10.25 -22.78 -2.85
C ALA A 230 -9.24 -22.09 -1.93
N LEU A 231 -8.90 -20.83 -2.20
CA LEU A 231 -8.10 -19.96 -1.32
C LEU A 231 -8.91 -19.39 -0.14
N LYS A 232 -10.17 -19.82 0.03
CA LYS A 232 -11.09 -19.34 1.07
C LYS A 232 -11.42 -17.85 0.99
N GLU A 233 -11.35 -17.26 -0.21
CA GLU A 233 -11.83 -15.90 -0.40
C GLU A 233 -13.35 -15.87 -0.33
N PRO A 234 -13.95 -14.98 0.50
CA PRO A 234 -15.39 -14.86 0.61
C PRO A 234 -16.00 -14.40 -0.73
N PRO A 235 -17.08 -15.05 -1.22
CA PRO A 235 -17.71 -14.68 -2.48
C PRO A 235 -18.16 -13.21 -2.53
N MET A 236 -18.65 -12.66 -1.42
CA MET A 236 -19.01 -11.24 -1.34
C MET A 236 -17.81 -10.30 -1.54
N ARG A 237 -16.62 -10.70 -1.08
CA ARG A 237 -15.40 -9.93 -1.35
C ARG A 237 -15.00 -10.01 -2.82
N ILE A 238 -15.17 -11.19 -3.43
CA ILE A 238 -14.93 -11.37 -4.87
C ILE A 238 -15.91 -10.51 -5.67
N LEU A 239 -17.20 -10.50 -5.30
CA LEU A 239 -18.23 -9.65 -5.91
C LEU A 239 -17.86 -8.16 -5.84
N PHE A 240 -17.46 -7.69 -4.67
CA PHE A 240 -17.03 -6.29 -4.48
C PHE A 240 -15.82 -5.95 -5.38
N LEU A 241 -14.82 -6.84 -5.44
CA LEU A 241 -13.64 -6.62 -6.28
C LEU A 241 -13.98 -6.69 -7.77
N LEU A 242 -14.94 -7.54 -8.16
CA LEU A 242 -15.47 -7.63 -9.52
C LEU A 242 -16.16 -6.31 -9.92
N ALA A 243 -17.04 -5.80 -9.06
CA ALA A 243 -17.69 -4.50 -9.26
C ALA A 243 -16.67 -3.36 -9.41
N ARG A 244 -15.64 -3.34 -8.56
CA ARG A 244 -14.55 -2.38 -8.64
C ARG A 244 -13.81 -2.46 -9.98
N GLN A 245 -13.56 -3.66 -10.50
CA GLN A 245 -12.88 -3.86 -11.78
C GLN A 245 -13.72 -3.34 -12.95
N PHE A 246 -15.02 -3.65 -13.00
CA PHE A 246 -15.91 -3.12 -14.03
C PHE A 246 -16.00 -1.60 -13.96
N ASN A 247 -16.06 -1.02 -12.77
CA ASN A 247 -16.06 0.44 -12.60
C ASN A 247 -14.75 1.07 -13.10
N LEU A 248 -13.59 0.46 -12.84
CA LEU A 248 -12.31 0.93 -13.35
C LEU A 248 -12.24 0.84 -14.88
N LEU A 249 -12.75 -0.25 -15.48
CA LEU A 249 -12.86 -0.37 -16.94
C LEU A 249 -13.74 0.73 -17.54
N LEU A 250 -14.86 1.05 -16.88
CA LEU A 250 -15.76 2.13 -17.29
C LEU A 250 -15.05 3.49 -17.23
N GLN A 251 -14.41 3.81 -16.12
CA GLN A 251 -13.65 5.05 -15.97
C GLN A 251 -12.55 5.19 -17.03
N VAL A 252 -11.77 4.13 -17.27
CA VAL A 252 -10.74 4.13 -18.30
C VAL A 252 -11.36 4.35 -19.68
N LYS A 253 -12.51 3.71 -19.98
CA LYS A 253 -13.21 3.89 -21.26
C LYS A 253 -13.71 5.31 -21.45
N GLU A 254 -14.31 5.92 -20.44
CA GLU A 254 -14.81 7.30 -20.49
C GLU A 254 -13.65 8.28 -20.71
N LEU A 255 -12.52 8.10 -19.99
CA LEU A 255 -11.34 8.93 -20.15
C LEU A 255 -10.67 8.76 -21.52
N LEU A 256 -10.70 7.56 -22.10
CA LEU A 256 -10.24 7.35 -23.48
C LEU A 256 -11.13 8.06 -24.51
N ALA A 257 -12.45 8.13 -24.27
CA ALA A 257 -13.39 8.89 -25.10
C ALA A 257 -13.15 10.41 -25.00
N GLU A 258 -12.66 10.89 -23.84
CA GLU A 258 -12.19 12.27 -23.64
C GLU A 258 -10.79 12.52 -24.25
N HIS A 259 -10.21 11.57 -24.98
CA HIS A 259 -8.85 11.65 -25.57
C HIS A 259 -7.73 11.84 -24.52
N CYS A 260 -7.95 11.42 -23.29
CA CYS A 260 -6.90 11.46 -22.26
C CYS A 260 -5.77 10.49 -22.57
N ASP A 261 -4.53 10.92 -22.34
CA ASP A 261 -3.36 10.05 -22.43
C ASP A 261 -3.24 9.11 -21.21
N GLN A 262 -2.40 8.10 -21.33
CA GLN A 262 -2.20 7.09 -20.28
C GLN A 262 -1.80 7.70 -18.93
N ALA A 263 -0.97 8.75 -18.92
CA ALA A 263 -0.52 9.39 -17.69
C ALA A 263 -1.66 10.14 -16.97
N THR A 264 -2.51 10.82 -17.73
CA THR A 264 -3.70 11.49 -17.23
C THR A 264 -4.73 10.49 -16.70
N ILE A 265 -4.95 9.39 -17.42
CA ILE A 265 -5.83 8.29 -16.96
C ILE A 265 -5.30 7.72 -15.65
N ALA A 266 -4.01 7.41 -15.55
CA ALA A 266 -3.38 6.91 -14.33
C ALA A 266 -3.60 7.86 -13.14
N LYS A 267 -3.40 9.16 -13.34
CA LYS A 267 -3.60 10.18 -12.31
C LYS A 267 -5.07 10.30 -11.87
N ARG A 268 -6.02 10.27 -12.82
CA ARG A 268 -7.46 10.44 -12.52
C ARG A 268 -8.09 9.20 -11.88
N THR A 269 -7.62 8.00 -12.27
CA THR A 269 -8.11 6.72 -11.72
C THR A 269 -7.36 6.27 -10.46
N GLY A 270 -6.22 6.88 -10.13
CA GLY A 270 -5.33 6.43 -9.05
C GLY A 270 -4.59 5.13 -9.37
N LEU A 271 -4.63 4.66 -10.62
CA LEU A 271 -3.94 3.45 -11.06
C LEU A 271 -2.48 3.75 -11.44
N GLN A 272 -1.64 2.73 -11.34
CA GLN A 272 -0.29 2.79 -11.89
C GLN A 272 -0.33 2.76 -13.42
N SER A 273 0.64 3.37 -14.07
CA SER A 273 0.65 3.52 -15.55
C SER A 273 0.66 2.18 -16.28
N PHE A 274 1.39 1.18 -15.78
CA PHE A 274 1.38 -0.17 -16.37
C PHE A 274 0.01 -0.86 -16.22
N VAL A 275 -0.68 -0.62 -15.12
CA VAL A 275 -2.04 -1.15 -14.92
C VAL A 275 -3.00 -0.53 -15.93
N VAL A 276 -2.96 0.79 -16.12
CA VAL A 276 -3.78 1.48 -17.14
C VAL A 276 -3.52 0.90 -18.54
N ARG A 277 -2.26 0.62 -18.88
CA ARG A 277 -1.90 -0.03 -20.15
C ARG A 277 -2.65 -1.34 -20.39
N ASN A 278 -2.86 -2.13 -19.32
CA ASN A 278 -3.61 -3.39 -19.39
C ASN A 278 -5.13 -3.16 -19.49
N TYR A 279 -5.66 -2.11 -18.83
CA TYR A 279 -7.09 -1.78 -18.90
C TYR A 279 -7.54 -1.19 -20.25
N MET A 280 -6.68 -0.42 -20.92
CA MET A 280 -7.03 0.25 -22.18
C MET A 280 -7.54 -0.71 -23.27
N PRO A 281 -6.87 -1.83 -23.60
CA PRO A 281 -7.39 -2.78 -24.59
C PRO A 281 -8.65 -3.48 -24.11
N MET A 282 -8.77 -3.80 -22.80
CA MET A 282 -9.95 -4.45 -22.25
C MET A 282 -11.18 -3.54 -22.28
N SER A 283 -11.03 -2.27 -21.93
CA SER A 283 -12.13 -1.30 -21.92
C SER A 283 -12.69 -1.04 -23.32
N ARG A 284 -11.90 -1.23 -24.39
CA ARG A 284 -12.34 -1.08 -25.77
C ARG A 284 -13.28 -2.20 -26.24
N GLN A 285 -13.23 -3.38 -25.59
CA GLN A 285 -14.04 -4.54 -25.97
C GLN A 285 -15.49 -4.46 -25.52
N TYR A 286 -15.82 -3.54 -24.61
CA TYR A 286 -17.19 -3.33 -24.12
C TYR A 286 -17.74 -1.99 -24.58
N ALA A 287 -19.06 -1.91 -24.77
CA ALA A 287 -19.77 -0.63 -24.82
C ALA A 287 -19.78 0.02 -23.42
N ALA A 288 -19.92 1.34 -23.34
CA ALA A 288 -20.00 2.01 -22.02
C ALA A 288 -21.24 1.58 -21.24
N GLU A 289 -22.36 1.39 -21.97
CA GLU A 289 -23.63 0.91 -21.43
C GLU A 289 -23.51 -0.50 -20.85
N GLU A 290 -22.74 -1.39 -21.48
CA GLU A 290 -22.48 -2.74 -20.95
C GLU A 290 -21.71 -2.70 -19.65
N LEU A 291 -20.69 -1.84 -19.55
CA LEU A 291 -19.92 -1.67 -18.31
C LEU A 291 -20.77 -1.04 -17.19
N LYS A 292 -21.63 -0.06 -17.52
CA LYS A 292 -22.60 0.51 -16.57
C LYS A 292 -23.59 -0.55 -16.09
N ALA A 293 -24.10 -1.37 -17.00
CA ALA A 293 -24.97 -2.48 -16.65
C ALA A 293 -24.25 -3.50 -15.75
N ALA A 294 -22.98 -3.81 -16.04
CA ALA A 294 -22.19 -4.73 -15.23
C ALA A 294 -21.98 -4.23 -13.78
N VAL A 295 -21.70 -2.94 -13.61
CA VAL A 295 -21.59 -2.33 -12.27
C VAL A 295 -22.93 -2.38 -11.55
N ASN A 296 -24.04 -2.02 -12.22
CA ASN A 296 -25.37 -2.06 -11.62
C ASN A 296 -25.80 -3.49 -11.26
N ASP A 297 -25.52 -4.47 -12.12
CA ASP A 297 -25.79 -5.87 -11.82
C ASP A 297 -25.00 -6.36 -10.59
N CYS A 298 -23.75 -5.94 -10.41
CA CYS A 298 -22.98 -6.27 -9.21
C CYS A 298 -23.66 -5.70 -7.95
N VAL A 299 -24.16 -4.46 -8.00
CA VAL A 299 -24.89 -3.83 -6.88
C VAL A 299 -26.19 -4.59 -6.61
N GLN A 300 -26.95 -4.94 -7.66
CA GLN A 300 -28.20 -5.71 -7.52
C GLN A 300 -27.94 -7.11 -6.93
N MET A 301 -26.88 -7.80 -7.37
CA MET A 301 -26.50 -9.10 -6.82
C MET A 301 -26.10 -9.00 -5.34
N GLU A 302 -25.42 -7.92 -4.93
CA GLU A 302 -25.11 -7.68 -3.52
C GLU A 302 -26.39 -7.53 -2.68
N GLU A 303 -27.38 -6.78 -3.18
CA GLU A 303 -28.67 -6.62 -2.53
C GLU A 303 -29.45 -7.94 -2.46
N ASP A 304 -29.46 -8.70 -3.55
CA ASP A 304 -30.18 -9.99 -3.63
C ASP A 304 -29.56 -11.04 -2.69
N VAL A 305 -28.24 -11.03 -2.51
CA VAL A 305 -27.56 -11.87 -1.50
C VAL A 305 -27.94 -11.41 -0.08
N LYS A 306 -27.86 -10.10 0.21
CA LYS A 306 -28.21 -9.56 1.54
C LYS A 306 -29.67 -9.80 1.92
N THR A 307 -30.56 -9.85 0.94
CA THR A 307 -32.01 -10.14 1.16
C THR A 307 -32.34 -11.64 1.09
N GLY A 308 -31.36 -12.52 0.87
CA GLY A 308 -31.54 -13.97 0.82
C GLY A 308 -32.21 -14.50 -0.44
N LYS A 309 -32.36 -13.70 -1.50
CA LYS A 309 -32.93 -14.14 -2.78
C LYS A 309 -31.99 -15.06 -3.56
N ILE A 310 -30.70 -14.94 -3.37
CA ILE A 310 -29.68 -15.75 -4.05
C ILE A 310 -28.52 -16.04 -3.10
N SER A 311 -27.82 -17.17 -3.30
CA SER A 311 -26.59 -17.43 -2.57
C SER A 311 -25.44 -16.57 -3.08
N ASP A 312 -24.50 -16.26 -2.20
CA ASP A 312 -23.30 -15.49 -2.51
C ASP A 312 -22.44 -16.15 -3.60
N LEU A 313 -22.31 -17.49 -3.56
CA LEU A 313 -21.62 -18.27 -4.58
C LEU A 313 -22.23 -18.10 -5.96
N LEU A 314 -23.57 -18.29 -6.05
CA LEU A 314 -24.29 -18.23 -7.32
C LEU A 314 -24.31 -16.82 -7.92
N SER A 315 -24.30 -15.78 -7.08
CA SER A 315 -24.30 -14.38 -7.54
C SER A 315 -23.10 -14.06 -8.43
N VAL A 316 -21.89 -14.51 -8.05
CA VAL A 316 -20.65 -14.30 -8.82
C VAL A 316 -20.64 -15.17 -10.08
N GLU A 317 -21.07 -16.43 -10.00
CA GLU A 317 -21.14 -17.33 -11.17
C GLU A 317 -22.07 -16.79 -12.27
N LEU A 318 -23.22 -16.23 -11.88
CA LEU A 318 -24.16 -15.63 -12.83
C LEU A 318 -23.57 -14.41 -13.53
N LEU A 319 -22.87 -13.54 -12.78
CA LEU A 319 -22.22 -12.38 -13.38
C LEU A 319 -21.10 -12.80 -14.35
N ILE A 320 -20.25 -13.75 -13.96
CA ILE A 320 -19.21 -14.28 -14.85
C ILE A 320 -19.88 -14.85 -16.12
N THR A 321 -20.91 -15.68 -15.96
CA THR A 321 -21.60 -16.31 -17.08
C THR A 321 -22.27 -15.27 -17.99
N LYS A 322 -22.95 -14.26 -17.42
CA LYS A 322 -23.62 -13.20 -18.18
C LYS A 322 -22.64 -12.41 -19.06
N TYR A 323 -21.52 -11.98 -18.47
CA TYR A 323 -20.57 -11.08 -19.14
C TYR A 323 -19.48 -11.79 -19.97
N SER A 324 -19.34 -13.12 -19.86
CA SER A 324 -18.42 -13.91 -20.67
C SER A 324 -19.06 -14.63 -21.86
N ARG A 325 -20.39 -14.53 -22.07
CA ARG A 325 -21.03 -15.07 -23.27
C ARG A 325 -20.53 -14.37 -24.52
N ALA A 326 -20.21 -15.16 -25.55
CA ALA A 326 -20.10 -14.63 -26.91
C ALA A 326 -21.49 -14.16 -27.37
N ALA A 327 -21.54 -13.01 -28.02
CA ALA A 327 -22.77 -12.49 -28.63
C ALA A 327 -23.25 -13.41 -29.73
#